data_7e5c726c08062118cd908e2f6f58814d
#
_entry.id   7e5c726c08062118cd908e2f6f58814d
#
_cell.length_a   1.000
_cell.length_b   1.000
_cell.length_c   1.000
_cell.angle_alpha   90.00
_cell.angle_beta   90.00
_cell.angle_gamma   90.00
#
_symmetry.space_group_name_H-M   'P 1'
#
loop_
_entity.id
_entity.type
_entity.pdbx_description
1 polymer ?
#
loop_
_entity_poly.entity_id
_entity_poly.type
_entity_poly.pdbx_seq_one_letter_code
_entity_poly.pdbx_strand_id
1 'polypeptide(L)'
;GHHKALDNFSIHIPQGSTYGLVGKNGAGKTTLLRIICGLQEATSGDYSLYGISSRKHEILNARKEMGAVIETPAIYLDMSATGNLKEQYRVLGLRSFDTIPQLLKMVGLEDEAMVTGTVAFKVSLLAQSLSPGLLTIMLLYSII
;
A
#
# COMPACT_ATOMS: atom_id res chain seq x y z
N GLY A 1 23.36 -18.58 -11.84
CA GLY A 1 23.53 -17.94 -10.52
C GLY A 1 22.21 -17.41 -10.04
N HIS A 2 21.84 -17.68 -8.79
CA HIS A 2 20.63 -17.13 -8.20
C HIS A 2 20.84 -15.63 -7.94
N HIS A 3 20.04 -14.79 -8.57
CA HIS A 3 20.04 -13.36 -8.33
C HIS A 3 19.43 -13.07 -6.96
N LYS A 4 20.23 -12.49 -6.03
CA LYS A 4 19.70 -12.02 -4.75
C LYS A 4 19.12 -10.62 -4.96
N ALA A 5 17.81 -10.48 -4.76
CA ALA A 5 17.14 -9.18 -4.87
C ALA A 5 17.47 -8.25 -3.69
N LEU A 6 17.66 -8.83 -2.51
CA LEU A 6 18.14 -8.16 -1.30
C LEU A 6 19.30 -8.98 -0.74
N ASP A 7 20.44 -8.36 -0.48
CA ASP A 7 21.62 -9.02 0.08
C ASP A 7 22.13 -8.24 1.29
N ASN A 8 22.03 -8.84 2.48
CA ASN A 8 22.42 -8.23 3.76
C ASN A 8 21.85 -6.82 3.99
N PHE A 9 20.59 -6.62 3.58
CA PHE A 9 19.92 -5.33 3.70
C PHE A 9 19.30 -5.19 5.08
N SER A 10 19.59 -4.09 5.76
CA SER A 10 18.99 -3.72 7.03
C SER A 10 18.48 -2.29 6.99
N ILE A 11 17.32 -2.04 7.56
CA ILE A 11 16.68 -0.73 7.58
C ILE A 11 15.89 -0.57 8.89
N HIS A 12 15.90 0.63 9.43
CA HIS A 12 15.04 1.02 10.54
C HIS A 12 14.28 2.29 10.16
N ILE A 13 12.95 2.22 10.23
CA ILE A 13 12.05 3.34 9.93
C ILE A 13 11.35 3.71 11.23
N PRO A 14 11.65 4.87 11.84
CA PRO A 14 10.96 5.34 13.03
C PRO A 14 9.48 5.60 12.76
N GLN A 15 8.64 5.36 13.77
CA GLN A 15 7.22 5.68 13.70
C GLN A 15 7.01 7.18 13.43
N GLY A 16 6.06 7.52 12.54
CA GLY A 16 5.73 8.89 12.19
C GLY A 16 6.74 9.56 11.24
N SER A 17 7.81 8.86 10.81
CA SER A 17 8.76 9.40 9.85
C SER A 17 8.32 9.17 8.40
N THR A 18 8.74 10.09 7.50
CA THR A 18 8.69 9.88 6.06
C THR A 18 10.04 9.36 5.59
N TYR A 19 10.05 8.21 4.94
CA TYR A 19 11.29 7.56 4.50
C TYR A 19 11.28 7.33 2.99
N GLY A 20 12.31 7.82 2.29
CA GLY A 20 12.49 7.63 0.85
C GLY A 20 13.42 6.46 0.55
N LEU A 21 12.93 5.46 -0.19
CA LEU A 21 13.73 4.34 -0.68
C LEU A 21 14.12 4.58 -2.14
N VAL A 22 15.37 4.98 -2.38
CA VAL A 22 15.89 5.33 -3.70
C VAL A 22 16.91 4.30 -4.17
N GLY A 23 16.91 3.97 -5.45
CA GLY A 23 17.87 3.02 -6.03
C GLY A 23 17.51 2.68 -7.47
N LYS A 24 18.48 2.16 -8.23
CA LYS A 24 18.33 1.76 -9.64
C LYS A 24 17.17 0.75 -9.83
N ASN A 25 16.69 0.63 -11.08
CA ASN A 25 15.75 -0.44 -11.41
C ASN A 25 16.42 -1.81 -11.17
N GLY A 26 15.68 -2.74 -10.57
CA GLY A 26 16.21 -4.03 -10.14
C GLY A 26 16.97 -4.03 -8.80
N ALA A 27 17.11 -2.90 -8.09
CA ALA A 27 17.78 -2.82 -6.79
C ALA A 27 17.03 -3.45 -5.61
N GLY A 28 15.94 -4.18 -5.85
CA GLY A 28 15.19 -4.90 -4.81
C GLY A 28 14.14 -4.07 -4.06
N LYS A 29 13.90 -2.80 -4.44
CA LYS A 29 12.92 -1.93 -3.76
C LYS A 29 11.52 -2.54 -3.70
N THR A 30 11.01 -2.98 -4.85
CA THR A 30 9.70 -3.65 -4.94
C THR A 30 9.67 -4.96 -4.15
N THR A 31 10.76 -5.74 -4.19
CA THR A 31 10.89 -6.99 -3.42
C THR A 31 10.79 -6.72 -1.92
N LEU A 32 11.48 -5.68 -1.42
CA LEU A 32 11.40 -5.26 -0.02
C LEU A 32 9.95 -4.94 0.38
N LEU A 33 9.27 -4.13 -0.43
CA LEU A 33 7.88 -3.74 -0.15
C LEU A 33 6.93 -4.94 -0.19
N ARG A 34 7.08 -5.84 -1.16
CA ARG A 34 6.28 -7.07 -1.23
C ARG A 34 6.47 -7.96 -0.01
N ILE A 35 7.70 -8.05 0.51
CA ILE A 35 8.00 -8.81 1.74
C ILE A 35 7.30 -8.16 2.94
N ILE A 36 7.43 -6.85 3.12
CA ILE A 36 6.80 -6.12 4.22
C ILE A 36 5.28 -6.28 4.18
N CYS A 37 4.68 -6.15 3.00
CA CYS A 37 3.23 -6.33 2.80
C CYS A 37 2.78 -7.79 2.90
N GLY A 38 3.69 -8.76 2.95
CA GLY A 38 3.36 -10.18 3.01
C GLY A 38 2.92 -10.80 1.69
N LEU A 39 3.19 -10.11 0.56
CA LEU A 39 2.94 -10.62 -0.79
C LEU A 39 4.05 -11.55 -1.28
N GLN A 40 5.18 -11.58 -0.58
CA GLN A 40 6.32 -12.44 -0.86
C GLN A 40 7.02 -12.78 0.45
N GLU A 41 7.50 -14.00 0.59
CA GLU A 41 8.31 -14.43 1.72
C GLU A 41 9.79 -14.10 1.51
N ALA A 42 10.48 -13.74 2.60
CA ALA A 42 11.93 -13.60 2.58
C ALA A 42 12.59 -14.98 2.60
N THR A 43 13.62 -15.19 1.79
CA THR A 43 14.40 -16.45 1.79
C THR A 43 15.15 -16.62 3.10
N SER A 44 15.58 -15.51 3.72
CA SER A 44 16.28 -15.49 5.02
C SER A 44 16.12 -14.12 5.66
N GLY A 45 16.47 -14.02 6.94
CA GLY A 45 16.29 -12.80 7.72
C GLY A 45 14.89 -12.69 8.32
N ASP A 46 14.63 -11.56 8.96
CA ASP A 46 13.37 -11.24 9.60
C ASP A 46 13.17 -9.70 9.66
N TYR A 47 11.97 -9.30 9.94
CA TYR A 47 11.60 -7.90 10.14
C TYR A 47 10.54 -7.77 11.22
N SER A 48 10.29 -6.57 11.66
CA SER A 48 9.17 -6.25 12.54
C SER A 48 8.36 -5.07 11.99
N LEU A 49 7.04 -5.11 12.21
CA LEU A 49 6.12 -4.00 11.95
C LEU A 49 5.48 -3.60 13.27
N TYR A 50 5.58 -2.33 13.62
CA TYR A 50 5.04 -1.82 14.89
C TYR A 50 5.51 -2.64 16.12
N GLY A 51 6.77 -3.12 16.08
CA GLY A 51 7.34 -3.98 17.12
C GLY A 51 6.93 -5.45 17.08
N ILE A 52 6.06 -5.85 16.15
CA ILE A 52 5.61 -7.24 15.98
C ILE A 52 6.52 -7.93 14.96
N SER A 53 7.18 -9.02 15.38
CA SER A 53 8.08 -9.80 14.52
C SER A 53 7.31 -10.50 13.39
N SER A 54 7.93 -10.54 12.19
CA SER A 54 7.42 -11.27 11.01
C SER A 54 7.22 -12.77 11.24
N ARG A 55 7.86 -13.34 12.27
CA ARG A 55 7.74 -14.75 12.64
C ARG A 55 6.51 -15.07 13.48
N LYS A 56 5.83 -14.05 13.99
CA LYS A 56 4.62 -14.19 14.81
C LYS A 56 3.38 -14.11 13.96
N HIS A 57 2.34 -14.86 14.34
CA HIS A 57 1.04 -14.82 13.64
C HIS A 57 0.38 -13.43 13.70
N GLU A 58 0.62 -12.68 14.77
CA GLU A 58 0.12 -11.33 15.00
C GLU A 58 0.60 -10.32 13.95
N ILE A 59 1.62 -10.65 13.13
CA ILE A 59 2.06 -9.83 12.01
C ILE A 59 0.93 -9.56 10.99
N LEU A 60 -0.03 -10.48 10.89
CA LEU A 60 -1.20 -10.31 10.04
C LEU A 60 -2.07 -9.14 10.48
N ASN A 61 -2.19 -8.92 11.78
CA ASN A 61 -2.92 -7.79 12.33
C ASN A 61 -2.15 -6.48 12.11
N ALA A 62 -0.82 -6.49 12.30
CA ALA A 62 0.03 -5.34 11.99
C ALA A 62 -0.10 -4.90 10.53
N ARG A 63 -0.18 -5.86 9.59
CA ARG A 63 -0.37 -5.55 8.17
C ARG A 63 -1.73 -4.94 7.83
N LYS A 64 -2.80 -5.27 8.58
CA LYS A 64 -4.11 -4.64 8.40
C LYS A 64 -4.11 -3.15 8.73
N GLU A 65 -3.17 -2.73 9.60
CA GLU A 65 -2.99 -1.32 9.98
C GLU A 65 -2.19 -0.52 8.93
N MET A 66 -1.67 -1.19 7.89
CA MET A 66 -0.81 -0.60 6.86
C MET A 66 -1.58 -0.37 5.57
N GLY A 67 -1.41 0.81 4.94
CA GLY A 67 -1.76 1.04 3.54
C GLY A 67 -0.53 0.88 2.63
N ALA A 68 -0.67 0.23 1.47
CA ALA A 68 0.45 0.07 0.52
C ALA A 68 -0.01 0.23 -0.93
N VAL A 69 0.75 1.03 -1.72
CA VAL A 69 0.69 1.04 -3.18
C VAL A 69 2.01 0.49 -3.72
N ILE A 70 1.96 -0.64 -4.40
CA ILE A 70 3.13 -1.26 -5.01
C ILE A 70 2.91 -1.30 -6.51
N GLU A 71 3.71 -0.51 -7.24
CA GLU A 71 3.68 -0.37 -8.71
C GLU A 71 2.39 0.24 -9.26
N THR A 72 1.34 -0.55 -9.48
CA THR A 72 0.06 -0.08 -10.01
C THR A 72 -1.03 -0.11 -8.95
N PRO A 73 -1.96 0.86 -8.98
CA PRO A 73 -3.12 0.83 -8.11
C PRO A 73 -3.94 -0.46 -8.29
N ALA A 74 -4.24 -1.15 -7.20
CA ALA A 74 -5.13 -2.33 -7.22
C ALA A 74 -6.60 -1.86 -7.21
N ILE A 75 -7.08 -1.47 -8.38
CA ILE A 75 -8.45 -0.98 -8.57
C ILE A 75 -9.09 -1.62 -9.80
N TYR A 76 -10.41 -1.65 -9.82
CA TYR A 76 -11.21 -2.12 -10.96
C TYR A 76 -11.45 -0.96 -11.92
N LEU A 77 -10.84 -1.01 -13.11
CA LEU A 77 -10.92 0.06 -14.12
C LEU A 77 -12.31 0.16 -14.79
N ASP A 78 -13.10 -0.89 -14.71
CA ASP A 78 -14.47 -0.99 -15.21
C ASP A 78 -15.53 -0.50 -14.20
N MET A 79 -15.10 -0.11 -13.01
CA MET A 79 -15.96 0.43 -11.96
C MET A 79 -15.79 1.94 -11.82
N SER A 80 -16.81 2.61 -11.29
CA SER A 80 -16.73 4.00 -10.85
C SER A 80 -15.80 4.15 -9.63
N ALA A 81 -15.36 5.37 -9.34
CA ALA A 81 -14.59 5.68 -8.13
C ALA A 81 -15.34 5.25 -6.85
N THR A 82 -16.65 5.56 -6.80
CA THR A 82 -17.55 5.11 -5.72
C THR A 82 -17.61 3.58 -5.63
N GLY A 83 -17.68 2.88 -6.76
CA GLY A 83 -17.71 1.41 -6.81
C GLY A 83 -16.44 0.82 -6.21
N ASN A 84 -15.28 1.28 -6.64
CA ASN A 84 -13.99 0.84 -6.12
C ASN A 84 -13.86 1.06 -4.60
N LEU A 85 -14.25 2.24 -4.10
CA LEU A 85 -14.23 2.51 -2.66
C LEU A 85 -15.17 1.59 -1.88
N LYS A 86 -16.37 1.31 -2.40
CA LYS A 86 -17.31 0.37 -1.75
C LYS A 86 -16.71 -1.03 -1.63
N GLU A 87 -16.02 -1.53 -2.68
CA GLU A 87 -15.33 -2.82 -2.59
C GLU A 87 -14.23 -2.79 -1.53
N GLN A 88 -13.45 -1.72 -1.47
CA GLN A 88 -12.42 -1.58 -0.44
C GLN A 88 -13.02 -1.56 0.99
N TYR A 89 -14.14 -0.87 1.19
CA TYR A 89 -14.86 -0.88 2.47
C TYR A 89 -15.32 -2.29 2.86
N ARG A 90 -15.81 -3.09 1.90
CA ARG A 90 -16.19 -4.48 2.12
C ARG A 90 -15.00 -5.34 2.54
N VAL A 91 -13.86 -5.21 1.85
CA VAL A 91 -12.63 -5.93 2.17
C VAL A 91 -12.12 -5.58 3.57
N LEU A 92 -12.22 -4.32 3.98
CA LEU A 92 -11.83 -3.84 5.30
C LEU A 92 -12.87 -4.16 6.40
N GLY A 93 -14.04 -4.69 6.04
CA GLY A 93 -15.12 -4.99 6.98
C GLY A 93 -15.83 -3.75 7.52
N LEU A 94 -15.72 -2.60 6.84
CA LEU A 94 -16.40 -1.37 7.23
C LEU A 94 -17.90 -1.45 6.90
N ARG A 95 -18.75 -1.07 7.85
CA ARG A 95 -20.20 -1.31 7.76
C ARG A 95 -20.98 -0.20 7.07
N SER A 96 -20.46 1.04 7.06
CA SER A 96 -21.13 2.19 6.45
C SER A 96 -20.31 2.76 5.30
N PHE A 97 -21.00 3.21 4.25
CA PHE A 97 -20.43 3.90 3.09
C PHE A 97 -20.61 5.41 3.14
N ASP A 98 -21.12 5.97 4.25
CA ASP A 98 -21.56 7.37 4.37
C ASP A 98 -20.42 8.38 4.18
N THR A 99 -19.18 7.97 4.44
CA THR A 99 -17.99 8.83 4.27
C THR A 99 -17.46 8.88 2.83
N ILE A 100 -17.89 7.96 1.95
CA ILE A 100 -17.39 7.91 0.57
C ILE A 100 -17.59 9.23 -0.19
N PRO A 101 -18.77 9.87 -0.17
CA PRO A 101 -18.98 11.14 -0.88
C PRO A 101 -18.01 12.24 -0.41
N GLN A 102 -17.73 12.32 0.89
CA GLN A 102 -16.80 13.31 1.43
C GLN A 102 -15.36 13.02 0.97
N LEU A 103 -14.95 11.75 0.96
CA LEU A 103 -13.63 11.35 0.47
C LEU A 103 -13.44 11.69 -1.00
N LEU A 104 -14.43 11.41 -1.85
CA LEU A 104 -14.40 11.75 -3.27
C LEU A 104 -14.32 13.27 -3.47
N LYS A 105 -15.06 14.03 -2.68
CA LYS A 105 -15.01 15.48 -2.68
C LYS A 105 -13.62 16.04 -2.36
N MET A 106 -12.95 15.50 -1.36
CA MET A 106 -11.60 15.92 -0.95
C MET A 106 -10.57 15.82 -2.08
N VAL A 107 -10.77 14.92 -3.05
CA VAL A 107 -9.84 14.71 -4.18
C VAL A 107 -10.40 15.18 -5.52
N GLY A 108 -11.59 15.85 -5.51
CA GLY A 108 -12.25 16.38 -6.71
C GLY A 108 -12.72 15.29 -7.66
N LEU A 109 -13.35 14.24 -7.15
CA LEU A 109 -13.89 13.10 -7.92
C LEU A 109 -15.40 12.91 -7.71
N GLU A 110 -16.13 13.94 -7.34
CA GLU A 110 -17.57 13.87 -7.01
C GLU A 110 -18.42 13.41 -8.21
N ASP A 111 -18.05 13.87 -9.42
CA ASP A 111 -18.79 13.64 -10.65
C ASP A 111 -18.18 12.57 -11.56
N GLU A 112 -17.15 11.86 -11.12
CA GLU A 112 -16.45 10.89 -11.94
C GLU A 112 -17.21 9.55 -12.04
N ALA A 113 -17.80 9.32 -13.21
CA ALA A 113 -18.57 8.10 -13.47
C ALA A 113 -17.69 6.86 -13.62
N MET A 114 -16.53 7.00 -14.26
CA MET A 114 -15.60 5.90 -14.55
C MET A 114 -14.17 6.24 -14.11
N VAL A 115 -13.42 5.22 -13.73
CA VAL A 115 -12.03 5.40 -13.31
C VAL A 115 -11.11 5.42 -14.54
N THR A 116 -10.43 6.55 -14.75
CA THR A 116 -9.33 6.69 -15.72
C THR A 116 -7.98 6.72 -15.00
N GLY A 117 -6.87 6.71 -15.73
CA GLY A 117 -5.52 6.56 -15.14
C GLY A 117 -5.22 7.49 -13.95
N THR A 118 -5.46 8.81 -14.07
CA THR A 118 -5.23 9.77 -12.98
C THR A 118 -6.22 9.58 -11.82
N VAL A 119 -7.48 9.29 -12.15
CA VAL A 119 -8.55 8.99 -11.19
C VAL A 119 -8.20 7.71 -10.42
N ALA A 120 -7.69 6.70 -11.12
CA ALA A 120 -7.22 5.45 -10.54
C ALA A 120 -6.24 5.67 -9.39
N PHE A 121 -5.24 6.51 -9.58
CA PHE A 121 -4.25 6.83 -8.56
C PHE A 121 -4.89 7.53 -7.35
N LYS A 122 -5.75 8.51 -7.56
CA LYS A 122 -6.47 9.20 -6.48
C LYS A 122 -7.35 8.25 -5.67
N VAL A 123 -8.11 7.37 -6.36
CA VAL A 123 -8.97 6.37 -5.70
C VAL A 123 -8.14 5.40 -4.86
N SER A 124 -6.98 4.94 -5.35
CA SER A 124 -6.11 4.06 -4.59
C SER A 124 -5.52 4.72 -3.34
N LEU A 125 -5.16 6.00 -3.42
CA LEU A 125 -4.71 6.76 -2.25
C LEU A 125 -5.83 6.90 -1.21
N LEU A 126 -7.06 7.19 -1.64
CA LEU A 126 -8.21 7.23 -0.75
C LEU A 126 -8.47 5.88 -0.10
N ALA A 127 -8.44 4.80 -0.87
CA ALA A 127 -8.65 3.45 -0.36
C ALA A 127 -7.63 3.10 0.73
N GLN A 128 -6.39 3.56 0.60
CA GLN A 128 -5.35 3.35 1.61
C GLN A 128 -5.50 4.23 2.84
N SER A 129 -6.04 5.45 2.68
CA SER A 129 -6.31 6.34 3.83
C SER A 129 -7.38 5.79 4.78
N LEU A 130 -8.11 4.75 4.36
CA LEU A 130 -9.07 4.03 5.19
C LEU A 130 -8.40 3.05 6.17
N SER A 131 -7.14 2.68 5.94
CA SER A 131 -6.39 1.86 6.89
C SER A 131 -6.01 2.71 8.10
N PRO A 132 -6.28 2.25 9.35
CA PRO A 132 -6.06 3.04 10.56
C PRO A 132 -4.58 3.28 10.87
N GLY A 133 -3.67 2.58 10.22
CA GLY A 133 -2.23 2.72 10.43
C GLY A 133 -1.58 3.78 9.55
N LEU A 134 -0.66 4.53 10.15
CA LEU A 134 0.01 5.68 9.51
C LEU A 134 1.20 5.30 8.62
N LEU A 135 1.42 4.03 8.33
CA LEU A 135 2.50 3.61 7.44
C LEU A 135 1.99 3.54 6.00
N THR A 136 2.01 4.66 5.31
CA THR A 136 1.79 4.70 3.86
C THR A 136 3.11 4.46 3.15
N ILE A 137 3.27 3.28 2.53
CA ILE A 137 4.44 2.98 1.72
C ILE A 137 4.11 3.33 0.27
N MET A 138 4.66 4.43 -0.22
CA MET A 138 4.59 4.81 -1.64
C MET A 138 5.89 4.44 -2.34
N LEU A 139 5.81 3.64 -3.41
CA LEU A 139 6.86 3.56 -4.40
C LEU A 139 6.73 4.74 -5.37
N LEU A 140 7.51 5.78 -5.15
CA LEU A 140 7.74 6.77 -6.20
C LEU A 140 8.68 6.14 -7.22
N TYR A 141 8.19 5.90 -8.44
CA TYR A 141 9.04 5.58 -9.58
C TYR A 141 10.02 6.74 -9.77
N SER A 142 11.30 6.50 -9.52
CA SER A 142 12.33 7.37 -10.04
C SER A 142 12.38 7.15 -11.55
N ILE A 143 11.79 8.08 -12.30
CA ILE A 143 12.05 8.22 -13.73
C ILE A 143 13.44 8.81 -13.84
N ILE A 144 14.40 8.03 -14.28
CA ILE A 144 15.62 8.48 -14.95
C ILE A 144 15.77 7.65 -16.21
#